data_d22943b69660b7087c3a0657a13c0adf
#
_entry.id   d22943b69660b7087c3a0657a13c0adf
#
_cell.length_a   1.000
_cell.length_b   1.000
_cell.length_c   1.000
_cell.angle_alpha   90.00
_cell.angle_beta   90.00
_cell.angle_gamma   90.00
#
_symmetry.space_group_name_H-M   'P 1'
#
loop_
_entity.id
_entity.type
_entity.pdbx_description
1 polymer ?
#
loop_
_entity_poly.entity_id
_entity_poly.type
_entity_poly.pdbx_seq_one_letter_code
_entity_poly.pdbx_strand_id
1 'polypeptide(L)'
;MRLYFIHFFVLLIFSSIIGAKDYYVYCAAESEDEVALIRFDGKKAYVEKRIQVGVWPVEIEGPHGITISPEGDYWYLSMAHGMPYGHL
;
A
#
# COMPACT_ATOMS: atom_id res chain seq x y z
N MET A 1 -40.51 -21.77 -8.21
CA MET A 1 -39.94 -21.24 -6.98
C MET A 1 -38.55 -21.81 -6.66
N ARG A 2 -38.38 -23.13 -6.71
CA ARG A 2 -37.06 -23.74 -6.39
C ARG A 2 -35.91 -23.26 -7.29
N LEU A 3 -36.18 -23.01 -8.57
CA LEU A 3 -35.15 -22.54 -9.51
C LEU A 3 -34.63 -21.16 -9.17
N TYR A 4 -35.51 -20.24 -8.74
CA TYR A 4 -35.10 -18.89 -8.36
C TYR A 4 -34.22 -18.87 -7.11
N PHE A 5 -34.52 -19.74 -6.16
CA PHE A 5 -33.74 -19.87 -4.93
C PHE A 5 -32.31 -20.37 -5.21
N ILE A 6 -32.16 -21.35 -6.10
CA ILE A 6 -30.85 -21.88 -6.50
C ILE A 6 -30.00 -20.81 -7.17
N HIS A 7 -30.57 -20.02 -8.08
CA HIS A 7 -29.86 -18.94 -8.75
C HIS A 7 -29.36 -17.87 -7.79
N PHE A 8 -30.18 -17.51 -6.80
CA PHE A 8 -29.80 -16.54 -5.79
C PHE A 8 -28.60 -17.04 -4.96
N PHE A 9 -28.56 -18.29 -4.59
CA PHE A 9 -27.47 -18.88 -3.84
C PHE A 9 -26.16 -18.89 -4.62
N VAL A 10 -26.20 -19.22 -5.89
CA VAL A 10 -25.02 -19.19 -6.78
C VAL A 10 -24.45 -17.78 -6.90
N LEU A 11 -25.30 -16.77 -7.04
CA LEU A 11 -24.86 -15.37 -7.09
C LEU A 11 -24.15 -14.94 -5.82
N LEU A 12 -24.62 -15.36 -4.66
CA LEU A 12 -23.98 -15.04 -3.36
C LEU A 12 -22.58 -15.65 -3.27
N ILE A 13 -22.40 -16.90 -3.67
CA ILE A 13 -21.09 -17.56 -3.66
C ILE A 13 -20.13 -16.85 -4.62
N PHE A 14 -20.58 -16.51 -5.81
CA PHE A 14 -19.77 -15.83 -6.81
C PHE A 14 -19.33 -14.45 -6.32
N SER A 15 -20.23 -13.69 -5.70
CA SER A 15 -19.92 -12.36 -5.12
C SER A 15 -18.87 -12.47 -4.01
N SER A 16 -18.93 -13.50 -3.15
CA SER A 16 -17.94 -13.72 -2.10
C SER A 16 -16.55 -13.98 -2.67
N ILE A 17 -16.43 -14.74 -3.75
CA ILE A 17 -15.17 -15.02 -4.41
C ILE A 17 -14.59 -13.76 -5.04
N ILE A 18 -15.42 -12.97 -5.77
CA ILE A 18 -14.98 -11.72 -6.41
C ILE A 18 -14.60 -10.67 -5.37
N GLY A 19 -15.29 -10.63 -4.22
CA GLY A 19 -15.02 -9.67 -3.16
C GLY A 19 -13.71 -9.89 -2.40
N ALA A 20 -13.08 -11.07 -2.56
CA ALA A 20 -11.83 -11.39 -1.88
C ALA A 20 -10.64 -10.83 -2.67
N LYS A 21 -10.43 -9.51 -2.58
CA LYS A 21 -9.39 -8.80 -3.32
C LYS A 21 -8.45 -8.10 -2.36
N ASP A 22 -7.15 -8.19 -2.65
CA ASP A 22 -6.12 -7.49 -1.89
C ASP A 22 -5.89 -6.08 -2.44
N TYR A 23 -5.71 -5.14 -1.53
CA TYR A 23 -5.34 -3.77 -1.85
C TYR A 23 -4.04 -3.44 -1.14
N TYR A 24 -3.22 -2.61 -1.77
CA TYR A 24 -1.92 -2.21 -1.24
C TYR A 24 -1.80 -0.71 -1.18
N VAL A 25 -1.22 -0.21 -0.09
CA VAL A 25 -0.95 1.21 0.11
C VAL A 25 0.49 1.37 0.55
N TYR A 26 1.24 2.23 -0.14
CA TYR A 26 2.55 2.67 0.32
C TYR A 26 2.39 3.93 1.15
N CYS A 27 2.91 3.92 2.34
CA CYS A 27 2.82 5.03 3.29
C CYS A 27 4.21 5.53 3.64
N ALA A 28 4.48 6.81 3.34
CA ALA A 28 5.74 7.45 3.73
C ALA A 28 5.69 7.84 5.20
N ALA A 29 6.64 7.34 5.99
CA ALA A 29 6.76 7.63 7.40
C ALA A 29 7.93 8.60 7.62
N GLU A 30 7.63 9.88 7.58
CA GLU A 30 8.62 10.96 7.57
C GLU A 30 9.59 10.91 8.75
N SER A 31 9.07 10.68 9.94
CA SER A 31 9.89 10.69 11.16
C SER A 31 10.77 9.46 11.35
N GLU A 32 10.58 8.45 10.53
CA GLU A 32 11.28 7.16 10.68
C GLU A 32 12.13 6.79 9.47
N ASP A 33 12.19 7.64 8.46
CA ASP A 33 12.90 7.39 7.21
C ASP A 33 12.55 6.03 6.60
N GLU A 34 11.26 5.78 6.51
CA GLU A 34 10.75 4.48 6.15
C GLU A 34 9.51 4.60 5.27
N VAL A 35 9.29 3.63 4.41
CA VAL A 35 8.04 3.45 3.69
C VAL A 35 7.40 2.14 4.15
N ALA A 36 6.18 2.21 4.60
CA ALA A 36 5.41 1.02 4.98
C ALA A 36 4.54 0.56 3.81
N LEU A 37 4.62 -0.72 3.49
CA LEU A 37 3.67 -1.35 2.57
C LEU A 37 2.55 -1.97 3.41
N ILE A 38 1.36 -1.43 3.25
CA ILE A 38 0.18 -1.85 3.97
C ILE A 38 -0.69 -2.66 3.02
N ARG A 39 -1.12 -3.83 3.49
CA ARG A 39 -2.04 -4.68 2.74
C ARG A 39 -3.40 -4.72 3.43
N PHE A 40 -4.44 -4.60 2.64
CA PHE A 40 -5.82 -4.77 3.08
C PHE A 40 -6.42 -5.95 2.33
N ASP A 41 -6.85 -6.98 3.05
CA ASP A 41 -7.31 -8.23 2.46
C ASP A 41 -8.84 -8.31 2.31
N GLY A 42 -9.52 -7.17 2.49
CA GLY A 42 -10.99 -7.10 2.47
C GLY A 42 -11.62 -7.17 3.85
N LYS A 43 -10.84 -7.49 4.88
CA LYS A 43 -11.31 -7.59 6.27
C LYS A 43 -10.46 -6.76 7.22
N LYS A 44 -9.15 -6.84 7.12
CA LYS A 44 -8.22 -6.11 7.98
C LYS A 44 -7.05 -5.57 7.18
N ALA A 45 -6.45 -4.51 7.70
CA ALA A 45 -5.23 -3.92 7.19
C ALA A 45 -4.07 -4.25 8.11
N TYR A 46 -2.90 -4.52 7.54
CA TYR A 46 -1.69 -4.77 8.31
C TYR A 46 -0.46 -4.33 7.53
N VAL A 47 0.61 -4.04 8.26
CA VAL A 47 1.90 -3.70 7.64
C VAL A 47 2.55 -5.00 7.16
N GLU A 48 2.65 -5.16 5.86
CA GLU A 48 3.27 -6.33 5.25
C GLU A 48 4.79 -6.20 5.21
N LYS A 49 5.30 -4.99 4.96
CA LYS A 49 6.73 -4.74 4.80
C LYS A 49 7.07 -3.32 5.22
N ARG A 50 8.25 -3.16 5.80
CA ARG A 50 8.86 -1.86 6.10
C ARG A 50 10.14 -1.71 5.30
N ILE A 51 10.28 -0.61 4.58
CA ILE A 51 11.38 -0.34 3.66
C ILE A 51 12.14 0.86 4.18
N GLN A 52 13.39 0.68 4.57
CA GLN A 52 14.26 1.77 5.00
C GLN A 52 14.71 2.55 3.77
N VAL A 53 14.54 3.86 3.81
CA VAL A 53 14.83 4.74 2.69
C VAL A 53 15.85 5.82 3.02
N GLY A 54 16.20 6.02 4.30
CA GLY A 54 17.23 6.93 4.71
C GLY A 54 18.62 6.42 4.33
N VAL A 55 19.50 7.34 3.96
CA VAL A 55 20.88 7.05 3.60
C VAL A 55 21.81 7.26 4.79
N TRP A 56 21.53 8.26 5.63
CA TRP A 56 22.37 8.65 6.76
C TRP A 56 21.81 8.06 8.05
N PRO A 57 22.61 7.27 8.78
CA PRO A 57 22.10 6.60 9.98
C PRO A 57 21.82 7.53 11.17
N VAL A 58 22.33 8.76 11.13
CA VAL A 58 22.19 9.72 12.22
C VAL A 58 21.32 10.93 11.89
N GLU A 59 20.74 10.96 10.71
CA GLU A 59 19.94 12.10 10.23
C GLU A 59 18.62 11.62 9.69
N ILE A 60 17.54 12.29 10.06
CA ILE A 60 16.22 12.05 9.49
C ILE A 60 16.14 12.81 8.17
N GLU A 61 15.98 12.10 7.08
CA GLU A 61 15.91 12.68 5.74
C GLU A 61 14.48 12.97 5.30
N GLY A 62 13.50 12.37 5.95
CA GLY A 62 12.09 12.69 5.83
C GLY A 62 11.45 12.33 4.49
N PRO A 63 11.05 11.07 4.28
CA PRO A 63 10.24 10.73 3.13
C PRO A 63 8.90 11.46 3.21
N HIS A 64 8.55 12.23 2.18
CA HIS A 64 7.42 13.13 2.25
C HIS A 64 6.36 12.88 1.18
N GLY A 65 6.74 12.94 -0.10
CA GLY A 65 5.82 12.71 -1.20
C GLY A 65 6.06 11.35 -1.84
N ILE A 66 5.01 10.59 -2.07
CA ILE A 66 5.11 9.30 -2.72
C ILE A 66 4.07 9.18 -3.83
N THR A 67 4.47 8.61 -4.96
CA THR A 67 3.56 8.34 -6.08
C THR A 67 3.98 7.05 -6.77
N ILE A 68 3.06 6.49 -7.55
CA ILE A 68 3.26 5.22 -8.26
C ILE A 68 3.21 5.49 -9.76
N SER A 69 4.06 4.80 -10.53
CA SER A 69 4.01 4.87 -11.99
C SER A 69 2.67 4.38 -12.52
N PRO A 70 2.23 4.85 -13.70
CA PRO A 70 0.94 4.41 -14.26
C PRO A 70 0.81 2.90 -14.44
N GLU A 71 1.91 2.21 -14.73
CA GLU A 71 1.94 0.76 -14.91
C GLU A 71 2.04 -0.02 -13.59
N GLY A 72 2.33 0.68 -12.48
CA GLY A 72 2.47 0.06 -11.18
C GLY A 72 3.81 -0.65 -10.93
N ASP A 73 4.80 -0.45 -11.81
CA ASP A 73 6.10 -1.11 -11.71
C ASP A 73 7.07 -0.41 -10.78
N TYR A 74 6.89 0.90 -10.60
CA TYR A 74 7.78 1.74 -9.81
C TYR A 74 6.98 2.64 -8.88
N TRP A 75 7.61 3.02 -7.79
CA TRP A 75 7.13 4.12 -6.97
C TRP A 75 8.28 5.13 -6.77
N TYR A 76 7.91 6.38 -6.60
CA TYR A 76 8.85 7.50 -6.45
C TYR A 76 8.61 8.16 -5.12
N LEU A 77 9.68 8.49 -4.44
CA LEU A 77 9.64 9.04 -3.09
C LEU A 77 10.56 10.26 -3.01
N SER A 78 10.00 11.40 -2.58
CA SER A 78 10.83 12.57 -2.31
C SER A 78 11.29 12.54 -0.86
N MET A 79 12.58 12.84 -0.65
CA MET A 79 13.17 13.03 0.68
C MET A 79 13.24 14.53 0.93
N ALA A 80 12.45 15.03 1.88
CA ALA A 80 12.25 16.46 2.09
C ALA A 80 13.40 17.14 2.82
N HIS A 81 14.14 16.38 3.61
CA HIS A 81 15.25 16.88 4.43
C HIS A 81 16.56 16.24 4.01
N GLY A 82 17.61 16.49 4.75
CA GLY A 82 18.91 15.93 4.44
C GLY A 82 19.89 17.00 4.01
N MET A 83 21.16 16.65 4.03
CA MET A 83 22.23 17.58 3.72
C MET A 83 22.86 17.29 2.35
N PRO A 84 23.12 18.34 1.53
CA PRO A 84 22.68 19.73 1.74
C PRO A 84 21.26 20.02 1.30
N TYR A 85 20.63 19.11 0.54
CA TYR A 85 19.29 19.28 -0.01
C TYR A 85 18.54 17.96 -0.03
N GLY A 86 17.21 18.04 -0.13
CA GLY A 86 16.38 16.86 -0.36
C GLY A 86 16.69 16.18 -1.70
N HIS A 87 16.25 14.95 -1.86
CA HIS A 87 16.48 14.16 -3.08
C HIS A 87 15.31 13.21 -3.36
N LEU A 88 15.38 12.59 -4.50
CA LEU A 88 14.38 11.63 -4.96
C LEU A 88 15.04 10.25 -5.08
#